data_d7dccc6d7d122ea864a50574b6a2ae11
#
_entry.id   d7dccc6d7d122ea864a50574b6a2ae11
#
_cell.length_a   1.000
_cell.length_b   1.000
_cell.length_c   1.000
_cell.angle_alpha   90.00
_cell.angle_beta   90.00
_cell.angle_gamma   90.00
#
_symmetry.space_group_name_H-M   'P 1'
#
loop_
_entity.id
_entity.type
_entity.pdbx_description
1 polymer ?
#
loop_
_entity_poly.entity_id
_entity_poly.type
_entity_poly.pdbx_seq_one_letter_code
_entity_poly.pdbx_strand_id
1 'polypeptide(L)'
;MKNSLEIMFPEVAKQWSTRNFPLLPKDVSYGSNKKVWWRGECGHEWQASPHSRTGKNSPGCPYCSGNRVLAGFNDLASRFPEIAAEWSEKNYPLRPDEVTAFSNKKAWWKGKCGHEWYALISSRSDGHGCPYCEDHKLLKGFNDFASQYPQLAKEWSEKNKVGADAVTSSKAGLFWWHCPSCGGEYSAWISSRMDGSRCPYCAGRVVEENLNSLSKTHPAIAVEWNCEKNGTITPDQVSALSKQEYWWKSSCGHEWKAKIYDRTVRKVPCPKCEQEFVYVLPQLLVMLYTGQNHLKVEFDTDDLTGIRMEMYIPE
;
A
#
# COMPACT_ATOMS: atom_id res chain seq x y z
N MET A 1 -53.82 -45.99 13.58
CA MET A 1 -54.23 -44.61 13.18
C MET A 1 -53.99 -44.44 11.68
N LYS A 2 -54.96 -44.01 10.88
CA LYS A 2 -54.75 -43.81 9.42
C LYS A 2 -53.66 -42.75 9.12
N ASN A 3 -53.43 -41.82 10.01
CA ASN A 3 -52.45 -40.72 9.88
C ASN A 3 -51.23 -40.90 10.82
N SER A 4 -50.86 -42.16 11.10
CA SER A 4 -49.69 -42.40 11.97
C SER A 4 -48.38 -42.09 11.20
N LEU A 5 -47.34 -41.73 11.96
CA LEU A 5 -46.01 -41.44 11.42
C LEU A 5 -45.45 -42.64 10.64
N GLU A 6 -45.62 -43.85 11.16
CA GLU A 6 -45.14 -45.09 10.56
C GLU A 6 -45.72 -45.34 9.17
N ILE A 7 -47.03 -45.07 8.97
CA ILE A 7 -47.71 -45.26 7.70
C ILE A 7 -47.37 -44.16 6.69
N MET A 8 -47.39 -42.90 7.15
CA MET A 8 -47.26 -41.75 6.24
C MET A 8 -45.82 -41.36 5.91
N PHE A 9 -44.88 -41.64 6.82
CA PHE A 9 -43.45 -41.29 6.70
C PHE A 9 -42.57 -42.40 7.25
N PRO A 10 -42.54 -43.61 6.58
CA PRO A 10 -41.84 -44.78 7.10
C PRO A 10 -40.32 -44.53 7.25
N GLU A 11 -39.69 -43.77 6.35
CA GLU A 11 -38.27 -43.46 6.43
C GLU A 11 -37.95 -42.56 7.64
N VAL A 12 -38.82 -41.62 7.97
CA VAL A 12 -38.67 -40.79 9.18
C VAL A 12 -38.93 -41.65 10.42
N ALA A 13 -39.88 -42.57 10.36
CA ALA A 13 -40.20 -43.46 11.48
C ALA A 13 -39.04 -44.40 11.84
N LYS A 14 -38.16 -44.78 10.91
CA LYS A 14 -36.92 -45.55 11.18
C LYS A 14 -35.96 -44.81 12.14
N GLN A 15 -36.05 -43.49 12.19
CA GLN A 15 -35.23 -42.66 13.11
C GLN A 15 -35.84 -42.50 14.50
N TRP A 16 -36.90 -43.25 14.82
CA TRP A 16 -37.53 -43.21 16.15
C TRP A 16 -36.63 -43.81 17.20
N SER A 17 -36.31 -43.02 18.25
CA SER A 17 -35.44 -43.51 19.32
C SER A 17 -36.19 -44.44 20.26
N THR A 18 -35.48 -45.46 20.74
CA THR A 18 -35.96 -46.37 21.80
C THR A 18 -36.27 -45.66 23.12
N ARG A 19 -35.76 -44.44 23.31
CA ARG A 19 -36.06 -43.60 24.50
C ARG A 19 -37.52 -43.18 24.59
N ASN A 20 -38.28 -43.34 23.51
CA ASN A 20 -39.72 -43.03 23.50
C ASN A 20 -40.60 -44.15 24.11
N PHE A 21 -40.00 -45.33 24.35
CA PHE A 21 -40.77 -46.47 24.89
C PHE A 21 -41.58 -46.06 26.13
N PRO A 22 -42.88 -46.48 26.23
CA PRO A 22 -43.58 -47.43 25.39
C PRO A 22 -44.24 -46.84 24.14
N LEU A 23 -44.10 -45.55 23.85
CA LEU A 23 -44.68 -44.89 22.68
C LEU A 23 -44.00 -45.34 21.40
N LEU A 24 -44.78 -45.78 20.42
CA LEU A 24 -44.29 -46.27 19.12
C LEU A 24 -44.70 -45.29 17.97
N PRO A 25 -44.03 -45.33 16.79
CA PRO A 25 -44.37 -44.47 15.66
C PRO A 25 -45.78 -44.65 15.12
N LYS A 26 -46.35 -45.86 15.27
CA LYS A 26 -47.74 -46.19 14.91
C LYS A 26 -48.78 -45.48 15.76
N ASP A 27 -48.40 -45.08 17.00
CA ASP A 27 -49.28 -44.46 17.98
C ASP A 27 -49.31 -42.94 17.90
N VAL A 28 -48.47 -42.34 17.05
CA VAL A 28 -48.28 -40.90 16.92
C VAL A 28 -48.64 -40.43 15.53
N SER A 29 -49.42 -39.35 15.41
CA SER A 29 -49.70 -38.69 14.15
C SER A 29 -48.46 -37.98 13.62
N TYR A 30 -48.21 -38.01 12.30
CA TYR A 30 -47.14 -37.28 11.66
C TYR A 30 -47.25 -35.75 11.86
N GLY A 31 -48.45 -35.19 12.04
CA GLY A 31 -48.71 -33.78 12.33
C GLY A 31 -48.63 -33.43 13.81
N SER A 32 -48.22 -34.34 14.68
CA SER A 32 -48.14 -34.07 16.11
C SER A 32 -47.04 -33.03 16.45
N ASN A 33 -47.41 -32.05 17.31
CA ASN A 33 -46.45 -31.06 17.84
C ASN A 33 -45.77 -31.52 19.15
N LYS A 34 -46.14 -32.72 19.69
CA LYS A 34 -45.49 -33.27 20.87
C LYS A 34 -44.04 -33.67 20.54
N LYS A 35 -43.05 -33.15 21.30
CA LYS A 35 -41.67 -33.52 21.13
C LYS A 35 -41.42 -34.97 21.50
N VAL A 36 -40.70 -35.69 20.63
CA VAL A 36 -40.29 -37.09 20.81
C VAL A 36 -38.80 -37.19 20.50
N TRP A 37 -38.16 -38.27 20.94
CA TRP A 37 -36.76 -38.55 20.68
C TRP A 37 -36.56 -39.18 19.30
N TRP A 38 -35.56 -38.66 18.60
CA TRP A 38 -35.11 -39.16 17.31
C TRP A 38 -33.68 -39.62 17.40
N ARG A 39 -33.29 -40.64 16.68
CA ARG A 39 -31.93 -41.11 16.48
C ARG A 39 -31.63 -41.14 15.00
N GLY A 40 -30.72 -40.26 14.56
CA GLY A 40 -30.29 -40.22 13.17
C GLY A 40 -29.33 -41.37 12.82
N GLU A 41 -29.10 -41.58 11.51
CA GLU A 41 -28.08 -42.50 11.00
C GLU A 41 -26.68 -42.16 11.53
N CYS A 42 -26.44 -40.88 11.83
CA CYS A 42 -25.22 -40.39 12.47
C CYS A 42 -25.03 -40.81 13.93
N GLY A 43 -26.03 -41.52 14.52
CA GLY A 43 -26.02 -41.98 15.91
C GLY A 43 -26.46 -40.94 16.94
N HIS A 44 -26.58 -39.67 16.58
CA HIS A 44 -27.02 -38.64 17.50
C HIS A 44 -28.51 -38.76 17.85
N GLU A 45 -28.83 -38.40 19.09
CA GLU A 45 -30.23 -38.39 19.56
C GLU A 45 -30.65 -36.95 19.94
N TRP A 46 -31.87 -36.58 19.50
CA TRP A 46 -32.44 -35.26 19.78
C TRP A 46 -33.96 -35.29 19.91
N GLN A 47 -34.51 -34.24 20.47
CA GLN A 47 -35.95 -34.04 20.54
C GLN A 47 -36.44 -33.08 19.45
N ALA A 48 -37.47 -33.51 18.73
CA ALA A 48 -38.22 -32.69 17.77
C ALA A 48 -39.65 -33.17 17.67
N SER A 49 -40.58 -32.36 17.16
CA SER A 49 -41.94 -32.84 16.90
C SER A 49 -42.04 -33.63 15.59
N PRO A 50 -42.91 -34.65 15.46
CA PRO A 50 -43.20 -35.28 14.20
C PRO A 50 -43.55 -34.29 13.10
N HIS A 51 -44.36 -33.29 13.38
CA HIS A 51 -44.71 -32.22 12.43
C HIS A 51 -43.45 -31.52 11.83
N SER A 52 -42.47 -31.16 12.65
CA SER A 52 -41.22 -30.53 12.14
C SER A 52 -40.34 -31.48 11.35
N ARG A 53 -40.44 -32.79 11.60
CA ARG A 53 -39.64 -33.83 10.92
C ARG A 53 -40.27 -34.29 9.60
N THR A 54 -41.57 -34.06 9.38
CA THR A 54 -42.31 -34.45 8.18
C THR A 54 -42.58 -33.28 7.24
N GLY A 55 -42.21 -32.05 7.61
CA GLY A 55 -42.37 -30.88 6.75
C GLY A 55 -41.44 -30.88 5.54
N LYS A 56 -41.77 -30.10 4.49
CA LYS A 56 -40.98 -29.96 3.23
C LYS A 56 -39.48 -29.66 3.45
N ASN A 57 -39.16 -28.92 4.48
CA ASN A 57 -37.79 -28.58 4.85
C ASN A 57 -37.37 -29.29 6.14
N SER A 58 -37.72 -30.58 6.26
CA SER A 58 -37.43 -31.35 7.46
C SER A 58 -35.95 -31.25 7.84
N PRO A 59 -35.60 -30.60 8.97
CA PRO A 59 -34.23 -30.55 9.40
C PRO A 59 -33.77 -31.94 9.83
N GLY A 60 -32.60 -32.35 9.35
CA GLY A 60 -31.96 -33.57 9.81
C GLY A 60 -31.51 -33.50 11.27
N CYS A 61 -30.42 -34.16 11.59
CA CYS A 61 -29.79 -34.05 12.89
C CYS A 61 -29.33 -32.60 13.16
N PRO A 62 -29.80 -31.95 14.23
CA PRO A 62 -29.45 -30.56 14.53
C PRO A 62 -27.97 -30.36 14.91
N TYR A 63 -27.31 -31.41 15.33
CA TYR A 63 -25.86 -31.38 15.64
C TYR A 63 -25.01 -31.46 14.39
N CYS A 64 -25.36 -32.36 13.46
CA CYS A 64 -24.67 -32.46 12.17
C CYS A 64 -24.89 -31.23 11.28
N SER A 65 -26.07 -30.61 11.37
CA SER A 65 -26.38 -29.36 10.65
C SER A 65 -25.83 -28.11 11.33
N GLY A 66 -25.20 -28.22 12.50
CA GLY A 66 -24.66 -27.06 13.25
C GLY A 66 -25.73 -26.18 13.91
N ASN A 67 -27.01 -26.55 13.87
CA ASN A 67 -28.11 -25.77 14.47
C ASN A 67 -28.14 -25.86 16.00
N ARG A 68 -27.51 -26.90 16.57
CA ARG A 68 -27.34 -27.06 18.02
C ARG A 68 -25.91 -27.49 18.31
N VAL A 69 -25.35 -26.97 19.40
CA VAL A 69 -24.05 -27.42 19.90
C VAL A 69 -24.19 -28.77 20.59
N LEU A 70 -23.19 -29.61 20.36
CA LEU A 70 -22.94 -30.87 21.09
C LEU A 70 -21.47 -30.87 21.49
N ALA A 71 -21.21 -30.70 22.78
CA ALA A 71 -19.84 -30.70 23.33
C ALA A 71 -19.12 -31.99 22.94
N GLY A 72 -17.86 -31.87 22.53
CA GLY A 72 -17.05 -32.98 22.03
C GLY A 72 -17.30 -33.37 20.55
N PHE A 73 -18.21 -32.71 19.84
CA PHE A 73 -18.52 -33.04 18.45
C PHE A 73 -18.44 -31.86 17.48
N ASN A 74 -19.27 -30.83 17.66
CA ASN A 74 -19.36 -29.71 16.75
C ASN A 74 -19.12 -28.35 17.41
N ASP A 75 -18.73 -28.38 18.66
CA ASP A 75 -18.36 -27.18 19.41
C ASP A 75 -17.01 -26.62 18.96
N LEU A 76 -16.79 -25.36 19.27
CA LEU A 76 -15.56 -24.66 18.86
C LEU A 76 -14.30 -25.26 19.52
N ALA A 77 -14.40 -25.62 20.83
CA ALA A 77 -13.25 -26.14 21.56
C ALA A 77 -12.75 -27.47 21.00
N SER A 78 -13.66 -28.35 20.59
CA SER A 78 -13.35 -29.66 20.03
C SER A 78 -12.89 -29.59 18.58
N ARG A 79 -13.47 -28.70 17.77
CA ARG A 79 -13.19 -28.58 16.34
C ARG A 79 -11.97 -27.73 16.03
N PHE A 80 -11.74 -26.68 16.81
CA PHE A 80 -10.68 -25.69 16.62
C PHE A 80 -10.05 -25.31 17.97
N PRO A 81 -9.31 -26.22 18.61
CA PRO A 81 -8.74 -26.01 19.95
C PRO A 81 -7.78 -24.79 20.01
N GLU A 82 -7.04 -24.55 18.93
CA GLU A 82 -6.14 -23.40 18.87
C GLU A 82 -6.90 -22.06 18.82
N ILE A 83 -8.03 -22.01 18.09
CA ILE A 83 -8.91 -20.83 18.05
C ILE A 83 -9.62 -20.66 19.40
N ALA A 84 -10.06 -21.77 20.01
CA ALA A 84 -10.68 -21.74 21.33
C ALA A 84 -9.73 -21.23 22.42
N ALA A 85 -8.42 -21.47 22.29
CA ALA A 85 -7.40 -20.91 23.18
C ALA A 85 -7.29 -19.37 23.11
N GLU A 86 -7.78 -18.75 22.04
CA GLU A 86 -7.88 -17.29 21.89
C GLU A 86 -9.21 -16.72 22.41
N TRP A 87 -10.07 -17.54 23.06
CA TRP A 87 -11.33 -17.10 23.63
C TRP A 87 -11.08 -16.15 24.80
N SER A 88 -11.57 -14.91 24.71
CA SER A 88 -11.37 -13.92 25.76
C SER A 88 -12.27 -14.18 26.97
N GLU A 89 -11.73 -13.91 28.15
CA GLU A 89 -12.49 -13.94 29.41
C GLU A 89 -13.70 -12.99 29.43
N LYS A 90 -13.71 -11.98 28.56
CA LYS A 90 -14.86 -11.06 28.38
C LYS A 90 -16.14 -11.75 27.92
N ASN A 91 -16.04 -12.99 27.45
CA ASN A 91 -17.21 -13.77 27.03
C ASN A 91 -17.94 -14.43 28.18
N TYR A 92 -17.37 -14.44 29.39
CA TYR A 92 -18.01 -15.08 30.55
C TYR A 92 -19.47 -14.64 30.71
N PRO A 93 -20.43 -15.57 30.96
CA PRO A 93 -20.22 -16.99 31.29
C PRO A 93 -20.15 -17.94 30.07
N LEU A 94 -20.25 -17.44 28.84
CA LEU A 94 -20.23 -18.26 27.64
C LEU A 94 -18.84 -18.84 27.38
N ARG A 95 -18.79 -20.18 27.14
CA ARG A 95 -17.57 -20.93 26.90
C ARG A 95 -17.47 -21.44 25.45
N PRO A 96 -16.27 -21.74 24.94
CA PRO A 96 -16.10 -22.22 23.57
C PRO A 96 -16.69 -23.62 23.31
N ASP A 97 -16.89 -24.43 24.32
CA ASP A 97 -17.59 -25.72 24.24
C ASP A 97 -19.13 -25.61 24.19
N GLU A 98 -19.67 -24.40 24.38
CA GLU A 98 -21.10 -24.11 24.35
C GLU A 98 -21.55 -23.42 23.04
N VAL A 99 -20.65 -23.25 22.08
CA VAL A 99 -20.94 -22.66 20.78
C VAL A 99 -20.47 -23.56 19.64
N THR A 100 -21.21 -23.58 18.54
CA THR A 100 -20.76 -24.30 17.34
C THR A 100 -19.62 -23.55 16.66
N ALA A 101 -18.69 -24.29 16.04
CA ALA A 101 -17.51 -23.77 15.38
C ALA A 101 -17.83 -22.72 14.28
N PHE A 102 -18.94 -22.88 13.55
CA PHE A 102 -19.37 -21.95 12.50
C PHE A 102 -20.59 -21.11 12.91
N SER A 103 -20.68 -20.79 14.18
CA SER A 103 -21.75 -19.94 14.71
C SER A 103 -21.66 -18.50 14.18
N ASN A 104 -22.82 -17.94 13.79
CA ASN A 104 -22.95 -16.53 13.43
C ASN A 104 -23.00 -15.59 14.67
N LYS A 105 -22.80 -16.11 15.87
CA LYS A 105 -22.63 -15.29 17.06
C LYS A 105 -21.27 -14.61 17.04
N LYS A 106 -21.21 -13.41 17.61
CA LYS A 106 -19.94 -12.71 17.84
C LYS A 106 -19.43 -13.01 19.23
N ALA A 107 -18.12 -13.08 19.36
CA ALA A 107 -17.42 -13.26 20.62
C ALA A 107 -16.19 -12.36 20.70
N TRP A 108 -15.67 -12.16 21.90
CA TRP A 108 -14.39 -11.50 22.15
C TRP A 108 -13.26 -12.50 22.01
N TRP A 109 -12.20 -12.07 21.34
CA TRP A 109 -11.00 -12.84 21.07
C TRP A 109 -9.78 -12.13 21.62
N LYS A 110 -8.82 -12.88 22.15
CA LYS A 110 -7.50 -12.39 22.56
C LYS A 110 -6.44 -13.23 21.85
N GLY A 111 -5.87 -12.68 20.80
CA GLY A 111 -4.87 -13.38 20.00
C GLY A 111 -3.51 -13.52 20.71
N LYS A 112 -2.66 -14.37 20.17
CA LYS A 112 -1.25 -14.51 20.59
C LYS A 112 -0.45 -13.22 20.49
N CYS A 113 -0.91 -12.28 19.62
CA CYS A 113 -0.36 -10.92 19.48
C CYS A 113 -0.72 -9.98 20.64
N GLY A 114 -1.55 -10.42 21.60
CA GLY A 114 -2.02 -9.64 22.73
C GLY A 114 -3.21 -8.72 22.46
N HIS A 115 -3.59 -8.54 21.19
CA HIS A 115 -4.75 -7.72 20.85
C HIS A 115 -6.07 -8.41 21.22
N GLU A 116 -7.06 -7.61 21.60
CA GLU A 116 -8.41 -8.07 21.83
C GLU A 116 -9.38 -7.44 20.83
N TRP A 117 -10.27 -8.26 20.27
CA TRP A 117 -11.29 -7.80 19.31
C TRP A 117 -12.58 -8.60 19.38
N TYR A 118 -13.63 -8.06 18.80
CA TYR A 118 -14.95 -8.65 18.74
C TYR A 118 -15.28 -9.06 17.31
N ALA A 119 -15.47 -10.37 17.06
CA ALA A 119 -15.69 -10.92 15.72
C ALA A 119 -16.62 -12.13 15.75
N LEU A 120 -17.19 -12.50 14.59
CA LEU A 120 -17.96 -13.71 14.39
C LEU A 120 -17.13 -14.95 14.69
N ILE A 121 -17.75 -15.95 15.34
CA ILE A 121 -17.11 -17.26 15.58
C ILE A 121 -16.82 -17.92 14.23
N SER A 122 -17.78 -17.90 13.29
CA SER A 122 -17.58 -18.44 11.94
C SER A 122 -16.36 -17.84 11.23
N SER A 123 -16.17 -16.51 11.30
CA SER A 123 -15.00 -15.85 10.68
C SER A 123 -13.69 -16.36 11.28
N ARG A 124 -13.64 -16.60 12.58
CA ARG A 124 -12.44 -17.18 13.21
C ARG A 124 -12.20 -18.60 12.74
N SER A 125 -13.25 -19.40 12.62
CA SER A 125 -13.17 -20.78 12.12
C SER A 125 -12.80 -20.86 10.64
N ASP A 126 -13.11 -19.82 9.85
CA ASP A 126 -12.69 -19.65 8.46
C ASP A 126 -11.24 -19.15 8.31
N GLY A 127 -10.52 -18.94 9.42
CA GLY A 127 -9.10 -18.60 9.42
C GLY A 127 -8.77 -17.10 9.49
N HIS A 128 -9.76 -16.21 9.62
CA HIS A 128 -9.49 -14.77 9.79
C HIS A 128 -8.83 -14.50 11.15
N GLY A 129 -7.69 -13.83 11.12
CA GLY A 129 -6.88 -13.53 12.30
C GLY A 129 -7.26 -12.25 13.05
N CYS A 130 -6.26 -11.64 13.66
CA CYS A 130 -6.40 -10.37 14.35
C CYS A 130 -6.55 -9.21 13.34
N PRO A 131 -7.65 -8.47 13.34
CA PRO A 131 -7.89 -7.41 12.35
C PRO A 131 -6.91 -6.23 12.45
N TYR A 132 -6.22 -6.09 13.55
CA TYR A 132 -5.18 -5.07 13.74
C TYR A 132 -3.85 -5.51 13.13
N CYS A 133 -3.47 -6.79 13.27
CA CYS A 133 -2.26 -7.34 12.66
C CYS A 133 -2.39 -7.49 11.13
N GLU A 134 -3.62 -7.66 10.64
CA GLU A 134 -3.93 -7.76 9.20
C GLU A 134 -4.30 -6.42 8.56
N ASP A 135 -4.11 -5.30 9.26
CA ASP A 135 -4.42 -3.94 8.81
C ASP A 135 -5.88 -3.69 8.38
N HIS A 136 -6.79 -4.59 8.73
CA HIS A 136 -8.22 -4.42 8.46
C HIS A 136 -8.90 -3.43 9.40
N LYS A 137 -8.29 -3.18 10.55
CA LYS A 137 -8.79 -2.26 11.57
C LYS A 137 -7.67 -1.43 12.16
N LEU A 138 -7.88 -0.13 12.21
CA LEU A 138 -6.92 0.79 12.80
C LEU A 138 -6.83 0.59 14.33
N LEU A 139 -5.61 0.50 14.83
CA LEU A 139 -5.26 0.60 16.24
C LEU A 139 -4.15 1.65 16.39
N LYS A 140 -4.52 2.82 16.88
CA LYS A 140 -3.60 3.94 17.06
C LYS A 140 -2.46 3.57 18.00
N GLY A 141 -1.23 3.91 17.64
CA GLY A 141 -0.02 3.53 18.36
C GLY A 141 0.53 2.14 17.99
N PHE A 142 -0.15 1.42 17.08
CA PHE A 142 0.30 0.10 16.64
C PHE A 142 0.42 -0.03 15.12
N ASN A 143 -0.70 0.05 14.39
CA ASN A 143 -0.70 -0.12 12.93
C ASN A 143 -1.13 1.14 12.18
N ASP A 144 -1.20 2.27 12.85
CA ASP A 144 -1.35 3.55 12.19
C ASP A 144 -0.07 3.94 11.44
N PHE A 145 -0.24 4.71 10.37
CA PHE A 145 0.86 5.08 9.49
C PHE A 145 1.94 5.90 10.22
N ALA A 146 1.54 6.77 11.15
CA ALA A 146 2.50 7.59 11.90
C ALA A 146 3.40 6.74 12.79
N SER A 147 2.85 5.70 13.43
CA SER A 147 3.61 4.78 14.28
C SER A 147 4.54 3.87 13.49
N GLN A 148 4.08 3.37 12.33
CA GLN A 148 4.87 2.45 11.50
C GLN A 148 5.93 3.17 10.65
N TYR A 149 5.63 4.39 10.18
CA TYR A 149 6.50 5.16 9.28
C TYR A 149 6.73 6.59 9.79
N PRO A 150 7.36 6.77 10.98
CA PRO A 150 7.45 8.07 11.64
C PRO A 150 8.21 9.12 10.82
N GLN A 151 9.15 8.72 9.97
CA GLN A 151 9.88 9.66 9.11
C GLN A 151 8.99 10.17 7.97
N LEU A 152 8.21 9.28 7.33
CA LEU A 152 7.26 9.69 6.29
C LEU A 152 6.09 10.48 6.87
N ALA A 153 5.68 10.17 8.09
CA ALA A 153 4.61 10.90 8.78
C ALA A 153 4.96 12.39 9.03
N LYS A 154 6.24 12.74 9.13
CA LYS A 154 6.68 14.15 9.20
C LYS A 154 6.43 14.92 7.90
N GLU A 155 6.30 14.22 6.79
CA GLU A 155 5.96 14.80 5.50
C GLU A 155 4.44 14.86 5.26
N TRP A 156 3.62 14.42 6.22
CA TRP A 156 2.16 14.44 6.10
C TRP A 156 1.64 15.86 6.11
N SER A 157 0.97 16.29 5.05
CA SER A 157 0.48 17.66 4.93
C SER A 157 -0.77 17.90 5.76
N GLU A 158 -0.89 19.11 6.30
CA GLU A 158 -2.10 19.59 7.00
C GLU A 158 -3.32 19.72 6.08
N LYS A 159 -3.12 19.69 4.76
CA LYS A 159 -4.24 19.62 3.79
C LYS A 159 -5.04 18.33 3.86
N ASN A 160 -4.50 17.29 4.49
CA ASN A 160 -5.24 16.07 4.72
C ASN A 160 -6.34 16.29 5.76
N LYS A 161 -7.54 15.76 5.48
CA LYS A 161 -8.67 15.83 6.41
C LYS A 161 -8.47 14.98 7.67
N VAL A 162 -7.52 14.04 7.64
CA VAL A 162 -7.20 13.11 8.72
C VAL A 162 -5.70 13.11 8.97
N GLY A 163 -5.30 12.88 10.21
CA GLY A 163 -3.89 12.75 10.57
C GLY A 163 -3.28 11.42 10.10
N ALA A 164 -1.96 11.38 10.02
CA ALA A 164 -1.22 10.16 9.71
C ALA A 164 -1.44 9.04 10.74
N ASP A 165 -1.82 9.37 11.96
CA ASP A 165 -2.18 8.46 13.05
C ASP A 165 -3.62 7.93 12.97
N ALA A 166 -4.40 8.38 11.98
CA ALA A 166 -5.79 7.98 11.75
C ALA A 166 -5.97 7.11 10.49
N VAL A 167 -4.89 6.66 9.88
CA VAL A 167 -4.89 5.77 8.71
C VAL A 167 -3.88 4.66 8.89
N THR A 168 -4.15 3.49 8.29
CA THR A 168 -3.16 2.39 8.18
C THR A 168 -2.28 2.56 6.94
N SER A 169 -1.14 1.88 6.90
CA SER A 169 -0.24 1.86 5.73
C SER A 169 -0.89 1.28 4.48
N SER A 170 -1.85 0.38 4.65
CA SER A 170 -2.64 -0.25 3.58
C SER A 170 -3.79 0.63 3.06
N LYS A 171 -4.03 1.81 3.65
CA LYS A 171 -5.13 2.68 3.26
C LYS A 171 -4.99 3.15 1.82
N ALA A 172 -5.95 2.76 0.99
CA ALA A 172 -6.05 3.24 -0.38
C ALA A 172 -6.50 4.71 -0.43
N GLY A 173 -5.91 5.48 -1.34
CA GLY A 173 -6.25 6.88 -1.56
C GLY A 173 -5.04 7.77 -1.79
N LEU A 174 -5.28 8.92 -2.37
CA LEU A 174 -4.30 9.99 -2.51
C LEU A 174 -4.30 10.84 -1.24
N PHE A 175 -3.10 11.06 -0.71
CA PHE A 175 -2.87 11.95 0.42
C PHE A 175 -1.89 13.05 0.03
N TRP A 176 -2.00 14.18 0.72
CA TRP A 176 -1.12 15.32 0.53
C TRP A 176 0.14 15.17 1.37
N TRP A 177 1.27 15.50 0.75
CA TRP A 177 2.60 15.39 1.33
C TRP A 177 3.31 16.73 1.22
N HIS A 178 4.00 17.13 2.29
CA HIS A 178 4.88 18.28 2.30
C HIS A 178 6.33 17.81 2.08
N CYS A 179 6.97 18.35 1.06
CA CYS A 179 8.37 17.99 0.79
C CYS A 179 9.34 18.80 1.66
N PRO A 180 10.13 18.17 2.52
CA PRO A 180 11.08 18.91 3.39
C PRO A 180 12.21 19.58 2.58
N SER A 181 12.51 19.10 1.36
CA SER A 181 13.61 19.63 0.56
C SER A 181 13.25 20.89 -0.24
N CYS A 182 12.04 20.96 -0.80
CA CYS A 182 11.61 22.10 -1.64
C CYS A 182 10.44 22.88 -1.06
N GLY A 183 9.82 22.43 0.04
CA GLY A 183 8.64 23.06 0.64
C GLY A 183 7.34 22.84 -0.15
N GLY A 184 7.40 22.17 -1.29
CA GLY A 184 6.23 21.94 -2.14
C GLY A 184 5.28 20.90 -1.57
N GLU A 185 3.99 21.10 -1.81
CA GLU A 185 2.95 20.14 -1.43
C GLU A 185 2.40 19.44 -2.67
N TYR A 186 2.30 18.12 -2.58
CA TYR A 186 1.86 17.27 -3.68
C TYR A 186 1.02 16.10 -3.18
N SER A 187 0.23 15.52 -4.06
CA SER A 187 -0.56 14.32 -3.74
C SER A 187 0.13 13.05 -4.24
N ALA A 188 0.14 12.03 -3.40
CA ALA A 188 0.66 10.69 -3.74
C ALA A 188 -0.02 9.61 -2.91
N TRP A 189 0.01 8.37 -3.40
CA TRP A 189 -0.42 7.19 -2.65
C TRP A 189 0.55 6.88 -1.50
N ILE A 190 0.03 6.41 -0.39
CA ILE A 190 0.87 5.94 0.74
C ILE A 190 1.85 4.86 0.26
N SER A 191 1.37 3.86 -0.50
CA SER A 191 2.20 2.79 -1.06
C SER A 191 3.35 3.34 -1.89
N SER A 192 3.09 4.30 -2.79
CA SER A 192 4.14 4.91 -3.60
C SER A 192 5.20 5.62 -2.76
N ARG A 193 4.80 6.24 -1.65
CA ARG A 193 5.73 6.89 -0.72
C ARG A 193 6.57 5.86 0.04
N MET A 194 5.96 4.76 0.45
CA MET A 194 6.65 3.62 1.09
C MET A 194 7.66 2.97 0.13
N ASP A 195 7.33 2.88 -1.17
CA ASP A 195 8.22 2.38 -2.22
C ASP A 195 9.35 3.36 -2.59
N GLY A 196 9.49 4.48 -1.87
CA GLY A 196 10.55 5.45 -2.07
C GLY A 196 10.33 6.47 -3.18
N SER A 197 9.11 6.62 -3.69
CA SER A 197 8.78 7.67 -4.67
C SER A 197 9.05 9.04 -4.09
N ARG A 198 9.89 9.82 -4.80
CA ARG A 198 10.29 11.17 -4.41
C ARG A 198 9.27 12.22 -4.81
N CYS A 199 9.35 13.39 -4.18
CA CYS A 199 8.62 14.58 -4.55
C CYS A 199 8.69 14.82 -6.07
N PRO A 200 7.57 15.02 -6.77
CA PRO A 200 7.55 15.21 -8.22
C PRO A 200 8.25 16.50 -8.65
N TYR A 201 8.25 17.52 -7.82
CA TYR A 201 8.96 18.77 -8.08
C TYR A 201 10.49 18.58 -7.99
N CYS A 202 10.98 17.96 -6.91
CA CYS A 202 12.41 17.64 -6.77
C CYS A 202 12.92 16.66 -7.84
N ALA A 203 12.02 15.80 -8.35
CA ALA A 203 12.35 14.88 -9.44
C ALA A 203 12.22 15.53 -10.84
N GLY A 204 11.79 16.79 -10.93
CA GLY A 204 11.59 17.49 -12.20
C GLY A 204 10.47 16.93 -13.09
N ARG A 205 9.57 16.10 -12.53
CA ARG A 205 8.44 15.49 -13.25
C ARG A 205 7.26 16.45 -13.41
N VAL A 206 7.11 17.35 -12.46
CA VAL A 206 6.09 18.41 -12.45
C VAL A 206 6.81 19.72 -12.24
N VAL A 207 6.40 20.74 -12.97
CA VAL A 207 6.95 22.10 -12.85
C VAL A 207 5.93 22.99 -12.15
N GLU A 208 6.40 23.68 -11.15
CA GLU A 208 5.68 24.73 -10.45
C GLU A 208 6.54 26.00 -10.53
N GLU A 209 5.99 27.06 -11.13
CA GLU A 209 6.70 28.30 -11.49
C GLU A 209 7.55 28.85 -10.34
N ASN A 210 6.92 28.99 -9.17
CA ASN A 210 7.56 29.61 -8.01
C ASN A 210 8.38 28.64 -7.15
N LEU A 211 8.47 27.37 -7.55
CA LEU A 211 9.09 26.31 -6.74
C LEU A 211 10.34 25.71 -7.40
N ASN A 212 10.19 25.14 -8.60
CA ASN A 212 11.24 24.36 -9.25
C ASN A 212 11.43 24.66 -10.75
N SER A 213 10.89 25.78 -11.23
CA SER A 213 11.15 26.24 -12.58
C SER A 213 12.63 26.60 -12.79
N LEU A 214 13.07 26.62 -14.03
CA LEU A 214 14.42 27.04 -14.40
C LEU A 214 14.70 28.47 -13.94
N SER A 215 13.75 29.39 -14.15
CA SER A 215 13.86 30.79 -13.70
C SER A 215 14.07 30.89 -12.19
N LYS A 216 13.34 30.10 -11.43
CA LYS A 216 13.41 30.14 -9.95
C LYS A 216 14.70 29.55 -9.41
N THR A 217 15.12 28.41 -9.96
CA THR A 217 16.25 27.65 -9.41
C THR A 217 17.60 28.04 -10.01
N HIS A 218 17.60 28.50 -11.27
CA HIS A 218 18.81 28.86 -12.02
C HIS A 218 18.63 30.17 -12.80
N PRO A 219 18.36 31.30 -12.14
CA PRO A 219 18.05 32.56 -12.81
C PRO A 219 19.17 33.03 -13.74
N ALA A 220 20.42 32.82 -13.39
CA ALA A 220 21.55 33.19 -14.23
C ALA A 220 21.60 32.40 -15.55
N ILE A 221 21.17 31.13 -15.56
CA ILE A 221 21.07 30.33 -16.77
C ILE A 221 19.77 30.69 -17.55
N ALA A 222 18.69 31.00 -16.85
CA ALA A 222 17.44 31.37 -17.47
C ALA A 222 17.54 32.66 -18.33
N VAL A 223 18.43 33.59 -17.98
CA VAL A 223 18.70 34.79 -18.79
C VAL A 223 19.24 34.46 -20.18
N GLU A 224 19.94 33.32 -20.31
CA GLU A 224 20.46 32.85 -21.62
C GLU A 224 19.38 32.13 -22.47
N TRP A 225 18.15 32.08 -22.05
CA TRP A 225 17.04 31.46 -22.81
C TRP A 225 16.73 32.23 -24.07
N ASN A 226 16.78 31.57 -25.21
CA ASN A 226 16.46 32.20 -26.47
C ASN A 226 14.93 32.20 -26.70
N CYS A 227 14.26 33.27 -26.28
CA CYS A 227 12.80 33.39 -26.38
C CYS A 227 12.30 33.33 -27.86
N GLU A 228 13.07 33.87 -28.79
CA GLU A 228 12.67 33.93 -30.21
C GLU A 228 12.62 32.50 -30.81
N LYS A 229 13.59 31.65 -30.51
CA LYS A 229 13.70 30.30 -31.08
C LYS A 229 12.94 29.24 -30.29
N ASN A 230 12.65 29.47 -29.03
CA ASN A 230 11.90 28.56 -28.19
C ASN A 230 10.38 28.82 -28.22
N GLY A 231 9.96 29.89 -28.90
CA GLY A 231 8.53 30.21 -29.12
C GLY A 231 7.82 30.57 -27.81
N THR A 232 6.71 29.87 -27.54
CA THR A 232 5.85 30.17 -26.38
C THR A 232 6.33 29.55 -25.08
N ILE A 233 7.34 28.68 -25.12
CA ILE A 233 7.85 28.02 -23.92
C ILE A 233 8.84 28.95 -23.21
N THR A 234 8.56 29.22 -21.94
CA THR A 234 9.38 30.10 -21.09
C THR A 234 10.17 29.30 -20.06
N PRO A 235 11.25 29.89 -19.48
CA PRO A 235 12.01 29.26 -18.41
C PRO A 235 11.17 28.94 -17.15
N ASP A 236 10.03 29.59 -16.97
CA ASP A 236 9.10 29.36 -15.84
C ASP A 236 8.31 28.04 -15.99
N GLN A 237 8.19 27.55 -17.22
CA GLN A 237 7.42 26.35 -17.56
C GLN A 237 8.26 25.09 -17.63
N VAL A 238 9.56 25.18 -17.44
CA VAL A 238 10.49 24.06 -17.57
C VAL A 238 11.29 23.84 -16.30
N SER A 239 11.55 22.56 -15.98
CA SER A 239 12.40 22.20 -14.84
C SER A 239 13.88 22.27 -15.19
N ALA A 240 14.71 22.68 -14.25
CA ALA A 240 16.15 22.61 -14.35
C ALA A 240 16.70 21.18 -14.60
N LEU A 241 15.93 20.15 -14.29
CA LEU A 241 16.28 18.73 -14.51
C LEU A 241 15.78 18.18 -15.83
N SER A 242 15.17 19.00 -16.69
CA SER A 242 14.63 18.55 -17.99
C SER A 242 15.75 18.08 -18.94
N LYS A 243 15.52 16.93 -19.56
CA LYS A 243 16.40 16.38 -20.60
C LYS A 243 16.02 16.84 -22.00
N GLN A 244 15.02 17.72 -22.14
CA GLN A 244 14.62 18.30 -23.41
C GLN A 244 15.63 19.36 -23.85
N GLU A 245 15.82 19.49 -25.17
CA GLU A 245 16.73 20.43 -25.80
C GLU A 245 16.00 21.73 -26.16
N TYR A 246 16.66 22.84 -25.83
CA TYR A 246 16.17 24.18 -26.10
C TYR A 246 17.30 25.04 -26.65
N TRP A 247 16.93 26.16 -27.26
CA TRP A 247 17.85 27.15 -27.77
C TRP A 247 18.31 28.10 -26.66
N TRP A 248 19.60 28.35 -26.66
CA TRP A 248 20.27 29.26 -25.73
C TRP A 248 20.96 30.38 -26.49
N LYS A 249 21.05 31.56 -25.88
CA LYS A 249 21.75 32.72 -26.38
C LYS A 249 22.47 33.39 -25.20
N SER A 250 23.78 33.25 -25.15
CA SER A 250 24.57 33.85 -24.08
C SER A 250 24.96 35.28 -24.39
N SER A 251 25.57 35.97 -23.40
CA SER A 251 26.09 37.34 -23.52
C SER A 251 27.14 37.49 -24.61
N CYS A 252 27.80 36.42 -25.03
CA CYS A 252 28.74 36.42 -26.16
C CYS A 252 28.03 36.50 -27.53
N GLY A 253 26.69 36.48 -27.59
CA GLY A 253 25.91 36.52 -28.83
C GLY A 253 25.75 35.17 -29.55
N HIS A 254 26.45 34.13 -29.14
CA HIS A 254 26.32 32.83 -29.74
C HIS A 254 24.99 32.16 -29.40
N GLU A 255 24.47 31.46 -30.39
CA GLU A 255 23.22 30.70 -30.24
C GLU A 255 23.51 29.19 -30.49
N TRP A 256 22.98 28.33 -29.61
CA TRP A 256 23.16 26.88 -29.71
C TRP A 256 21.98 26.13 -29.09
N LYS A 257 21.87 24.83 -29.39
CA LYS A 257 20.95 23.90 -28.71
C LYS A 257 21.65 23.11 -27.64
N ALA A 258 21.03 22.97 -26.48
CA ALA A 258 21.51 22.09 -25.43
C ALA A 258 20.33 21.66 -24.53
N LYS A 259 20.48 20.53 -23.84
CA LYS A 259 19.53 20.09 -22.81
C LYS A 259 19.61 20.99 -21.59
N ILE A 260 18.45 21.28 -20.98
CA ILE A 260 18.45 22.08 -19.75
C ILE A 260 19.34 21.41 -18.69
N TYR A 261 19.22 20.08 -18.53
CA TYR A 261 20.04 19.29 -17.60
C TYR A 261 21.54 19.48 -17.80
N ASP A 262 22.00 19.56 -19.04
CA ASP A 262 23.44 19.75 -19.34
C ASP A 262 23.89 21.15 -18.93
N ARG A 263 23.05 22.16 -19.09
CA ARG A 263 23.33 23.52 -18.68
C ARG A 263 23.33 23.69 -17.15
N THR A 264 22.39 23.08 -16.46
CA THR A 264 22.16 23.28 -15.02
C THR A 264 22.98 22.34 -14.15
N VAL A 265 22.98 21.05 -14.43
CA VAL A 265 23.63 20.01 -13.61
C VAL A 265 25.09 19.79 -14.04
N ARG A 266 25.32 19.62 -15.35
CA ARG A 266 26.66 19.39 -15.89
C ARG A 266 27.45 20.67 -16.11
N LYS A 267 26.79 21.84 -16.05
CA LYS A 267 27.39 23.18 -16.21
C LYS A 267 28.11 23.36 -17.54
N VAL A 268 27.64 22.70 -18.60
CA VAL A 268 28.23 22.80 -19.94
C VAL A 268 28.09 24.25 -20.44
N PRO A 269 29.19 24.97 -20.77
CA PRO A 269 29.15 26.36 -21.21
C PRO A 269 28.73 26.47 -22.70
N CYS A 270 28.84 27.70 -23.24
CA CYS A 270 28.69 27.90 -24.67
C CYS A 270 29.81 27.16 -25.43
N PRO A 271 29.45 26.22 -26.32
CA PRO A 271 30.48 25.38 -27.00
C PRO A 271 31.41 26.18 -27.92
N LYS A 272 30.94 27.32 -28.45
CA LYS A 272 31.81 28.18 -29.27
C LYS A 272 32.76 28.98 -28.42
N CYS A 273 32.33 29.53 -27.29
CA CYS A 273 33.22 30.25 -26.38
C CYS A 273 34.24 29.29 -25.75
N GLU A 274 33.85 28.05 -25.47
CA GLU A 274 34.78 27.03 -24.95
C GLU A 274 35.89 26.74 -25.96
N GLN A 275 35.55 26.59 -27.25
CA GLN A 275 36.54 26.43 -28.30
C GLN A 275 37.43 27.64 -28.43
N GLU A 276 36.87 28.88 -28.43
CA GLU A 276 37.67 30.11 -28.48
C GLU A 276 38.59 30.25 -27.27
N PHE A 277 38.11 29.87 -26.08
CA PHE A 277 38.90 29.95 -24.87
C PHE A 277 40.10 28.99 -24.88
N VAL A 278 39.89 27.78 -25.43
CA VAL A 278 40.96 26.77 -25.56
C VAL A 278 42.03 27.20 -26.54
N TYR A 279 41.67 27.90 -27.64
CA TYR A 279 42.61 28.26 -28.67
C TYR A 279 43.21 29.67 -28.56
N VAL A 280 42.41 30.64 -28.10
CA VAL A 280 42.82 32.06 -28.11
C VAL A 280 43.57 32.45 -26.81
N LEU A 281 43.17 31.97 -25.66
CA LEU A 281 43.76 32.34 -24.40
C LEU A 281 45.25 31.93 -24.25
N PRO A 282 45.63 30.69 -24.60
CA PRO A 282 47.02 30.29 -24.60
C PRO A 282 47.88 31.13 -25.58
N GLN A 283 47.35 31.42 -26.78
CA GLN A 283 48.03 32.28 -27.74
C GLN A 283 48.19 33.71 -27.24
N LEU A 284 47.17 34.28 -26.61
CA LEU A 284 47.18 35.60 -26.03
C LEU A 284 48.17 35.71 -24.84
N LEU A 285 48.19 34.70 -23.95
CA LEU A 285 49.15 34.62 -22.85
C LEU A 285 50.59 34.48 -23.37
N VAL A 286 50.81 33.69 -24.40
CA VAL A 286 52.14 33.59 -25.05
C VAL A 286 52.54 34.88 -25.70
N MET A 287 51.62 35.57 -26.41
CA MET A 287 51.91 36.90 -27.00
C MET A 287 52.25 37.97 -25.94
N LEU A 288 51.49 38.00 -24.85
CA LEU A 288 51.73 38.94 -23.72
C LEU A 288 53.10 38.66 -23.07
N TYR A 289 53.40 37.39 -22.82
CA TYR A 289 54.66 36.98 -22.20
C TYR A 289 55.84 37.24 -23.10
N THR A 290 55.75 36.89 -24.40
CA THR A 290 56.81 37.12 -25.38
C THR A 290 57.00 38.62 -25.68
N GLY A 291 55.90 39.40 -25.72
CA GLY A 291 55.97 40.83 -25.89
C GLY A 291 56.64 41.56 -24.71
N GLN A 292 56.47 41.07 -23.50
CA GLN A 292 57.13 41.62 -22.31
C GLN A 292 58.61 41.22 -22.18
N ASN A 293 58.99 40.03 -22.65
CA ASN A 293 60.31 39.43 -22.42
C ASN A 293 61.15 39.31 -23.68
N HIS A 294 60.72 39.87 -24.83
CA HIS A 294 61.43 39.81 -26.12
C HIS A 294 61.78 38.37 -26.59
N LEU A 295 60.94 37.39 -26.19
CA LEU A 295 61.14 36.00 -26.55
C LEU A 295 60.44 35.66 -27.87
N LYS A 296 61.09 34.86 -28.71
CA LYS A 296 60.47 34.33 -29.95
C LYS A 296 59.91 32.93 -29.68
N VAL A 297 58.64 32.72 -29.93
CA VAL A 297 57.99 31.39 -29.83
C VAL A 297 57.58 30.95 -31.21
N GLU A 298 58.01 29.76 -31.60
CA GLU A 298 57.57 29.10 -32.84
C GLU A 298 56.53 28.05 -32.45
N PHE A 299 55.40 28.07 -33.15
CA PHE A 299 54.31 27.09 -32.97
C PHE A 299 54.43 26.01 -34.03
N ASP A 300 54.51 24.77 -33.61
CA ASP A 300 54.35 23.62 -34.49
C ASP A 300 52.85 23.33 -34.61
N THR A 301 52.32 23.41 -35.84
CA THR A 301 50.88 23.31 -36.12
C THR A 301 50.42 21.90 -36.45
N ASP A 302 51.29 20.91 -36.45
CA ASP A 302 50.98 19.57 -36.96
C ASP A 302 50.53 18.55 -35.91
N ASP A 303 50.45 18.90 -34.62
CA ASP A 303 49.95 17.98 -33.60
C ASP A 303 48.81 18.58 -32.77
N LEU A 304 47.59 18.15 -33.05
CA LEU A 304 46.35 18.60 -32.42
C LEU A 304 46.09 17.98 -31.02
N THR A 305 47.01 17.22 -30.45
CA THR A 305 46.78 16.44 -29.24
C THR A 305 47.49 16.87 -27.98
N GLY A 306 48.37 17.86 -28.04
CA GLY A 306 49.00 18.33 -26.81
C GLY A 306 49.94 19.54 -27.03
N ILE A 307 49.59 20.67 -26.44
CA ILE A 307 50.49 21.79 -26.34
C ILE A 307 51.57 21.48 -25.30
N ARG A 308 52.73 21.06 -25.75
CA ARG A 308 53.90 20.95 -24.88
C ARG A 308 54.65 22.30 -24.93
N MET A 309 54.55 23.08 -23.90
CA MET A 309 55.37 24.29 -23.76
C MET A 309 56.74 23.89 -23.16
N GLU A 310 57.76 23.87 -23.95
CA GLU A 310 59.13 23.89 -23.44
C GLU A 310 59.62 25.36 -23.39
N MET A 311 59.76 25.89 -22.19
CA MET A 311 60.37 27.18 -21.99
C MET A 311 61.90 27.02 -22.01
N TYR A 312 62.53 27.56 -23.04
CA TYR A 312 63.96 27.74 -23.05
C TYR A 312 64.25 29.12 -22.48
N ILE A 313 64.91 29.17 -21.33
CA ILE A 313 65.46 30.41 -20.73
C ILE A 313 66.93 30.45 -21.16
N PRO A 314 67.36 31.35 -22.08
CA PRO A 314 68.77 31.54 -22.31
C PRO A 314 69.40 32.21 -21.10
N GLU A 315 70.58 31.75 -20.69
CA GLU A 315 71.43 32.33 -19.65
C GLU A 315 71.81 33.80 -19.93
#